data_d35a0885696d2b5149ee4337abdad59c
#
_entry.id   d35a0885696d2b5149ee4337abdad59c
#
_cell.length_a   1.000
_cell.length_b   1.000
_cell.length_c   1.000
_cell.angle_alpha   90.00
_cell.angle_beta   90.00
_cell.angle_gamma   90.00
#
_symmetry.space_group_name_H-M   'P 1'
#
loop_
_entity.id
_entity.type
_entity.pdbx_description
1 polymer ?
#
loop_
_entity_poly.entity_id
_entity_poly.type
_entity_poly.pdbx_seq_one_letter_code
_entity_poly.pdbx_strand_id
1 'polypeptide(L)'
;FNNAYNIYAVLLTISTAGLPVALSKMISEAKTLGRERQARRVLKVSFAAFLTLGVLSFVIMWFGNEKCAALLNNPNAAYGIKALAPGVVCVGCLAAFRGFAQGSFRMTPTAVSQIIEAVSKLFIGLGLSMYVVSLGYEDYIAAAAAIVGVTVGSVLALVYMLIDYLRHRPRTPGTDTPDASGAILKRLLSIAIPITLSASMVSIITLIDTSLVQGQLQNALGYTLKETRHLYGTYSSGMNLYNLPSSMMTALTISVIPTVSASLARNDRVHTSRVINSSLRVTGLMAFPMGLGLWALAEPIMKLCYPRYDSELGGSLLAVLGIASMFVCLMLISNSILQSYGRVHVPVFTMLIGGVV
;
A
#
# COMPACT_ATOMS: atom_id res chain seq x y z
N PHE A 1 -8.43 -2.04 19.06
CA PHE A 1 -7.41 -1.42 18.19
C PHE A 1 -7.42 -2.05 16.80
N ASN A 2 -7.28 -3.38 16.65
CA ASN A 2 -7.16 -4.06 15.36
C ASN A 2 -8.34 -3.84 14.41
N ASN A 3 -9.59 -3.90 14.89
CA ASN A 3 -10.77 -3.72 14.02
C ASN A 3 -10.86 -2.30 13.45
N ALA A 4 -10.55 -1.28 14.26
CA ALA A 4 -10.51 0.11 13.80
C ALA A 4 -9.35 0.35 12.80
N TYR A 5 -8.20 -0.29 13.04
CA TYR A 5 -7.05 -0.23 12.13
C TYR A 5 -7.34 -0.91 10.78
N ASN A 6 -8.05 -2.04 10.77
CA ASN A 6 -8.42 -2.71 9.52
C ASN A 6 -9.35 -1.86 8.65
N ILE A 7 -10.35 -1.20 9.24
CA ILE A 7 -11.23 -0.27 8.50
C ILE A 7 -10.43 0.91 7.95
N TYR A 8 -9.54 1.47 8.78
CA TYR A 8 -8.63 2.53 8.32
C TYR A 8 -7.74 2.07 7.16
N ALA A 9 -7.16 0.87 7.23
CA ALA A 9 -6.32 0.32 6.19
C ALA A 9 -7.06 0.16 4.85
N VAL A 10 -8.35 -0.25 4.89
CA VAL A 10 -9.22 -0.31 3.71
C VAL A 10 -9.41 1.09 3.10
N LEU A 11 -9.78 2.07 3.91
CA LEU A 11 -10.01 3.44 3.44
C LEU A 11 -8.72 4.07 2.87
N LEU A 12 -7.58 3.81 3.52
CA LEU A 12 -6.27 4.25 3.04
C LEU A 12 -5.94 3.60 1.68
N THR A 13 -6.16 2.30 1.54
CA THR A 13 -5.92 1.56 0.30
C THR A 13 -6.79 2.09 -0.83
N ILE A 14 -8.08 2.32 -0.58
CA ILE A 14 -9.01 2.95 -1.55
C ILE A 14 -8.48 4.31 -2.01
N SER A 15 -7.91 5.09 -1.11
CA SER A 15 -7.45 6.45 -1.40
C SER A 15 -6.10 6.51 -2.11
N THR A 16 -5.23 5.51 -1.96
CA THR A 16 -3.81 5.64 -2.34
C THR A 16 -3.28 4.59 -3.32
N ALA A 17 -3.95 3.44 -3.51
CA ALA A 17 -3.32 2.32 -4.22
C ALA A 17 -3.16 2.51 -5.73
N GLY A 18 -4.22 2.91 -6.44
CA GLY A 18 -4.23 2.90 -7.90
C GLY A 18 -3.57 4.11 -8.57
N LEU A 19 -3.63 5.26 -7.92
CA LEU A 19 -3.21 6.54 -8.53
C LEU A 19 -1.70 6.61 -8.83
N PRO A 20 -0.78 6.24 -7.91
CA PRO A 20 0.66 6.26 -8.21
C PRO A 20 1.05 5.28 -9.31
N VAL A 21 0.40 4.12 -9.37
CA VAL A 21 0.63 3.10 -10.39
C VAL A 21 0.21 3.59 -11.78
N ALA A 22 -0.99 4.19 -11.88
CA ALA A 22 -1.49 4.78 -13.12
C ALA A 22 -0.57 5.90 -13.61
N LEU A 23 -0.15 6.78 -12.71
CA LEU A 23 0.79 7.87 -13.01
C LEU A 23 2.14 7.33 -13.48
N SER A 24 2.72 6.36 -12.76
CA SER A 24 4.00 5.74 -13.12
C SER A 24 3.96 5.13 -14.53
N LYS A 25 2.88 4.42 -14.87
CA LYS A 25 2.66 3.88 -16.22
C LYS A 25 2.61 4.98 -17.28
N MET A 26 1.78 6.01 -17.10
CA MET A 26 1.64 7.11 -18.07
C MET A 26 2.94 7.90 -18.26
N ILE A 27 3.70 8.11 -17.19
CA ILE A 27 5.01 8.80 -17.25
C ILE A 27 6.04 7.95 -17.98
N SER A 28 6.12 6.64 -17.70
CA SER A 28 7.06 5.75 -18.36
C SER A 28 6.82 5.65 -19.87
N GLU A 29 5.55 5.55 -20.30
CA GLU A 29 5.15 5.59 -21.70
C GLU A 29 5.56 6.90 -22.36
N ALA A 30 5.23 8.05 -21.76
CA ALA A 30 5.55 9.37 -22.31
C ALA A 30 7.06 9.59 -22.45
N LYS A 31 7.84 9.27 -21.42
CA LYS A 31 9.31 9.41 -21.45
C LYS A 31 9.98 8.48 -22.45
N THR A 32 9.49 7.26 -22.55
CA THR A 32 10.01 6.27 -23.51
C THR A 32 9.83 6.72 -24.96
N LEU A 33 8.75 7.45 -25.23
CA LEU A 33 8.47 8.03 -26.55
C LEU A 33 9.11 9.42 -26.74
N GLY A 34 9.95 9.89 -25.82
CA GLY A 34 10.58 11.21 -25.87
C GLY A 34 9.63 12.40 -25.65
N ARG A 35 8.39 12.15 -25.18
CA ARG A 35 7.37 13.18 -24.97
C ARG A 35 7.52 13.87 -23.59
N GLU A 36 8.53 14.66 -23.43
CA GLU A 36 8.86 15.30 -22.14
C GLU A 36 7.82 16.33 -21.67
N ARG A 37 7.20 17.10 -22.61
CA ARG A 37 6.11 18.03 -22.26
C ARG A 37 4.87 17.25 -21.79
N GLN A 38 4.56 16.15 -22.45
CA GLN A 38 3.48 15.25 -22.05
C GLN A 38 3.72 14.72 -20.63
N ALA A 39 4.91 14.21 -20.34
CA ALA A 39 5.24 13.70 -19.00
C ALA A 39 5.05 14.75 -17.90
N ARG A 40 5.49 15.99 -18.16
CA ARG A 40 5.29 17.12 -17.21
C ARG A 40 3.82 17.50 -17.07
N ARG A 41 3.04 17.46 -18.16
CA ARG A 41 1.60 17.76 -18.11
C ARG A 41 0.84 16.68 -17.37
N VAL A 42 1.18 15.42 -17.58
CA VAL A 42 0.64 14.28 -16.81
C VAL A 42 0.91 14.46 -15.32
N LEU A 43 2.15 14.81 -14.93
CA LEU A 43 2.45 15.09 -13.51
C LEU A 43 1.60 16.23 -12.96
N LYS A 44 1.49 17.36 -13.68
CA LYS A 44 0.72 18.52 -13.21
C LYS A 44 -0.76 18.19 -13.02
N VAL A 45 -1.38 17.50 -13.98
CA VAL A 45 -2.79 17.09 -13.91
C VAL A 45 -3.01 16.10 -12.78
N SER A 46 -2.13 15.11 -12.65
CA SER A 46 -2.21 14.12 -11.56
C SER A 46 -1.98 14.75 -10.20
N PHE A 47 -0.99 15.65 -10.06
CA PHE A 47 -0.75 16.37 -8.82
C PHE A 47 -1.96 17.20 -8.39
N ALA A 48 -2.58 17.93 -9.33
CA ALA A 48 -3.80 18.68 -9.06
C ALA A 48 -4.95 17.75 -8.60
N ALA A 49 -5.15 16.61 -9.27
CA ALA A 49 -6.17 15.63 -8.89
C ALA A 49 -5.90 15.05 -7.49
N PHE A 50 -4.65 14.67 -7.18
CA PHE A 50 -4.29 14.11 -5.88
C PHE A 50 -4.39 15.14 -4.76
N LEU A 51 -3.98 16.39 -5.04
CA LEU A 51 -4.13 17.50 -4.10
C LEU A 51 -5.60 17.77 -3.81
N THR A 52 -6.44 17.82 -4.84
CA THR A 52 -7.90 18.04 -4.68
C THR A 52 -8.53 16.93 -3.82
N LEU A 53 -8.22 15.66 -4.11
CA LEU A 53 -8.69 14.53 -3.31
C LEU A 53 -8.16 14.58 -1.87
N GLY A 54 -6.88 14.92 -1.71
CA GLY A 54 -6.25 15.08 -0.39
C GLY A 54 -6.90 16.19 0.44
N VAL A 55 -7.14 17.36 -0.17
CA VAL A 55 -7.82 18.48 0.50
C VAL A 55 -9.28 18.13 0.84
N LEU A 56 -10.00 17.47 -0.07
CA LEU A 56 -11.36 17.02 0.21
C LEU A 56 -11.37 16.03 1.40
N SER A 57 -10.47 15.07 1.40
CA SER A 57 -10.32 14.12 2.50
C SER A 57 -9.93 14.82 3.82
N PHE A 58 -9.04 15.80 3.77
CA PHE A 58 -8.70 16.64 4.91
C PHE A 58 -9.93 17.34 5.49
N VAL A 59 -10.71 18.01 4.65
CA VAL A 59 -11.92 18.74 5.07
C VAL A 59 -12.90 17.78 5.75
N ILE A 60 -13.14 16.61 5.13
CA ILE A 60 -14.04 15.59 5.68
C ILE A 60 -13.52 15.09 7.04
N MET A 61 -12.23 14.78 7.15
CA MET A 61 -11.64 14.24 8.39
C MET A 61 -11.51 15.30 9.48
N TRP A 62 -11.21 16.55 9.13
CA TRP A 62 -11.00 17.63 10.11
C TRP A 62 -12.33 18.12 10.70
N PHE A 63 -13.32 18.35 9.88
CA PHE A 63 -14.63 18.87 10.31
C PHE A 63 -15.63 17.75 10.65
N GLY A 64 -15.44 16.55 10.09
CA GLY A 64 -16.30 15.39 10.32
C GLY A 64 -15.71 14.35 11.27
N ASN A 65 -14.65 14.68 12.05
CA ASN A 65 -13.94 13.71 12.88
C ASN A 65 -14.86 12.98 13.88
N GLU A 66 -15.81 13.67 14.51
CA GLU A 66 -16.76 13.09 15.47
C GLU A 66 -17.73 12.13 14.78
N LYS A 67 -18.24 12.50 13.60
CA LYS A 67 -19.12 11.64 12.80
C LYS A 67 -18.38 10.39 12.29
N CYS A 68 -17.15 10.56 11.84
CA CYS A 68 -16.28 9.44 11.45
C CYS A 68 -15.97 8.52 12.65
N ALA A 69 -15.71 9.07 13.82
CA ALA A 69 -15.48 8.31 15.06
C ALA A 69 -16.75 7.55 15.51
N ALA A 70 -17.92 8.17 15.36
CA ALA A 70 -19.20 7.53 15.64
C ALA A 70 -19.50 6.35 14.70
N LEU A 71 -19.18 6.47 13.40
CA LEU A 71 -19.28 5.37 12.43
C LEU A 71 -18.35 4.18 12.79
N LEU A 72 -17.24 4.47 13.47
CA LEU A 72 -16.31 3.45 13.96
C LEU A 72 -16.70 2.90 15.35
N ASN A 73 -17.82 3.33 15.92
CA ASN A 73 -18.25 3.01 17.30
C ASN A 73 -17.13 3.27 18.34
N ASN A 74 -16.29 4.28 18.09
CA ASN A 74 -15.18 4.62 18.97
C ASN A 74 -14.98 6.14 19.04
N PRO A 75 -15.64 6.85 19.97
CA PRO A 75 -15.55 8.30 20.13
C PRO A 75 -14.10 8.80 20.32
N ASN A 76 -13.25 8.03 20.99
CA ASN A 76 -11.86 8.39 21.25
C ASN A 76 -10.99 8.37 19.98
N ALA A 77 -11.45 7.76 18.91
CA ALA A 77 -10.77 7.79 17.61
C ALA A 77 -10.78 9.19 16.96
N ALA A 78 -11.67 10.11 17.39
CA ALA A 78 -11.79 11.45 16.82
C ALA A 78 -10.46 12.23 16.88
N TYR A 79 -9.73 12.13 17.99
CA TYR A 79 -8.42 12.78 18.16
C TYR A 79 -7.38 12.24 17.16
N GLY A 80 -7.33 10.92 16.98
CA GLY A 80 -6.45 10.28 15.99
C GLY A 80 -6.80 10.66 14.54
N ILE A 81 -8.10 10.71 14.21
CA ILE A 81 -8.59 11.12 12.89
C ILE A 81 -8.18 12.56 12.60
N LYS A 82 -8.34 13.47 13.58
CA LYS A 82 -7.96 14.87 13.45
C LYS A 82 -6.44 15.04 13.29
N ALA A 83 -5.64 14.28 14.06
CA ALA A 83 -4.18 14.29 13.97
C ALA A 83 -3.67 13.77 12.59
N LEU A 84 -4.39 12.83 11.96
CA LEU A 84 -4.04 12.26 10.67
C LEU A 84 -4.46 13.13 9.49
N ALA A 85 -5.49 13.97 9.65
CA ALA A 85 -6.08 14.74 8.55
C ALA A 85 -5.06 15.55 7.74
N PRO A 86 -4.11 16.33 8.32
CA PRO A 86 -3.09 17.04 7.55
C PRO A 86 -2.16 16.10 6.78
N GLY A 87 -1.87 14.92 7.34
CA GLY A 87 -1.04 13.90 6.71
C GLY A 87 -1.60 13.40 5.40
N VAL A 88 -2.93 13.28 5.28
CA VAL A 88 -3.59 12.77 4.05
C VAL A 88 -3.30 13.66 2.84
N VAL A 89 -3.26 14.98 3.01
CA VAL A 89 -2.89 15.91 1.93
C VAL A 89 -1.44 15.68 1.50
N CYS A 90 -0.54 15.54 2.48
CA CYS A 90 0.87 15.28 2.20
C CYS A 90 1.09 13.94 1.51
N VAL A 91 0.37 12.89 1.93
CA VAL A 91 0.43 11.55 1.30
C VAL A 91 -0.04 11.60 -0.15
N GLY A 92 -1.11 12.35 -0.47
CA GLY A 92 -1.57 12.55 -1.84
C GLY A 92 -0.50 13.20 -2.71
N CYS A 93 0.08 14.30 -2.25
CA CYS A 93 1.19 14.99 -2.97
C CYS A 93 2.43 14.09 -3.11
N LEU A 94 2.78 13.36 -2.05
CA LEU A 94 3.89 12.41 -2.03
C LEU A 94 3.69 11.28 -3.05
N ALA A 95 2.46 10.76 -3.17
CA ALA A 95 2.11 9.73 -4.13
C ALA A 95 2.32 10.20 -5.59
N ALA A 96 2.04 11.46 -5.90
CA ALA A 96 2.30 12.04 -7.22
C ALA A 96 3.81 12.09 -7.54
N PHE A 97 4.63 12.57 -6.61
CA PHE A 97 6.09 12.60 -6.83
C PHE A 97 6.71 11.20 -6.88
N ARG A 98 6.26 10.27 -6.02
CA ARG A 98 6.69 8.86 -6.08
C ARG A 98 6.33 8.23 -7.42
N GLY A 99 5.08 8.38 -7.89
CA GLY A 99 4.64 7.87 -9.19
C GLY A 99 5.44 8.46 -10.35
N PHE A 100 5.79 9.75 -10.29
CA PHE A 100 6.65 10.39 -11.29
C PHE A 100 8.08 9.84 -11.27
N ALA A 101 8.69 9.67 -10.10
CA ALA A 101 10.02 9.13 -9.96
C ALA A 101 10.10 7.68 -10.48
N GLN A 102 9.13 6.84 -10.10
CA GLN A 102 9.01 5.45 -10.57
C GLN A 102 8.82 5.38 -12.09
N GLY A 103 7.90 6.18 -12.65
CA GLY A 103 7.69 6.26 -14.10
C GLY A 103 8.89 6.85 -14.86
N SER A 104 9.77 7.54 -14.16
CA SER A 104 11.06 8.02 -14.68
C SER A 104 12.21 7.02 -14.49
N PHE A 105 11.92 5.78 -14.12
CA PHE A 105 12.89 4.71 -13.80
C PHE A 105 13.85 5.06 -12.66
N ARG A 106 13.46 5.99 -11.77
CA ARG A 106 14.23 6.40 -10.60
C ARG A 106 13.56 5.86 -9.34
N MET A 107 13.99 4.67 -8.89
CA MET A 107 13.38 4.00 -7.72
C MET A 107 13.98 4.50 -6.40
N THR A 108 15.23 4.93 -6.40
CA THR A 108 15.95 5.40 -5.19
C THR A 108 15.21 6.50 -4.42
N PRO A 109 14.66 7.58 -5.07
CA PRO A 109 13.93 8.60 -4.32
C PRO A 109 12.69 8.04 -3.61
N THR A 110 11.99 7.11 -4.24
CA THR A 110 10.84 6.43 -3.61
C THR A 110 11.28 5.66 -2.37
N ALA A 111 12.33 4.84 -2.47
CA ALA A 111 12.84 4.05 -1.35
C ALA A 111 13.31 4.95 -0.18
N VAL A 112 14.09 6.00 -0.47
CA VAL A 112 14.55 6.94 0.56
C VAL A 112 13.38 7.66 1.23
N SER A 113 12.38 8.10 0.46
CA SER A 113 11.18 8.74 1.02
C SER A 113 10.39 7.81 1.96
N GLN A 114 10.32 6.52 1.66
CA GLN A 114 9.68 5.51 2.52
C GLN A 114 10.48 5.26 3.79
N ILE A 115 11.81 5.25 3.71
CA ILE A 115 12.68 5.14 4.88
C ILE A 115 12.51 6.38 5.79
N ILE A 116 12.51 7.59 5.23
CA ILE A 116 12.28 8.83 6.00
C ILE A 116 10.94 8.74 6.73
N GLU A 117 9.88 8.33 6.05
CA GLU A 117 8.55 8.19 6.63
C GLU A 117 8.53 7.15 7.76
N ALA A 118 9.14 5.97 7.56
CA ALA A 118 9.20 4.91 8.55
C ALA A 118 10.02 5.30 9.78
N VAL A 119 11.19 5.91 9.58
CA VAL A 119 12.07 6.38 10.66
C VAL A 119 11.40 7.49 11.47
N SER A 120 10.78 8.46 10.79
CA SER A 120 10.04 9.53 11.46
C SER A 120 8.86 9.00 12.26
N LYS A 121 8.08 8.08 11.71
CA LYS A 121 6.99 7.41 12.41
C LYS A 121 7.48 6.71 13.67
N LEU A 122 8.62 6.01 13.58
CA LEU A 122 9.19 5.28 14.72
C LEU A 122 9.70 6.25 15.80
N PHE A 123 10.62 7.15 15.45
CA PHE A 123 11.28 7.99 16.45
C PHE A 123 10.39 9.13 16.96
N ILE A 124 9.74 9.86 16.05
CA ILE A 124 8.90 11.01 16.42
C ILE A 124 7.57 10.50 17.00
N GLY A 125 6.94 9.52 16.37
CA GLY A 125 5.66 8.98 16.84
C GLY A 125 5.79 8.30 18.20
N LEU A 126 6.79 7.43 18.36
CA LEU A 126 7.03 6.75 19.63
C LEU A 126 7.49 7.75 20.71
N GLY A 127 8.41 8.66 20.36
CA GLY A 127 8.90 9.67 21.30
C GLY A 127 7.78 10.58 21.82
N LEU A 128 6.91 11.09 20.93
CA LEU A 128 5.75 11.91 21.34
C LEU A 128 4.75 11.10 22.17
N SER A 129 4.49 9.85 21.80
CA SER A 129 3.59 8.98 22.57
C SER A 129 4.13 8.74 23.97
N MET A 130 5.41 8.39 24.13
CA MET A 130 6.05 8.19 25.42
C MET A 130 6.06 9.47 26.26
N TYR A 131 6.33 10.62 25.64
CA TYR A 131 6.29 11.91 26.32
C TYR A 131 4.88 12.22 26.87
N VAL A 132 3.83 11.99 26.07
CA VAL A 132 2.44 12.21 26.49
C VAL A 132 2.04 11.26 27.64
N VAL A 133 2.46 10.00 27.59
CA VAL A 133 2.25 9.03 28.67
C VAL A 133 2.96 9.47 29.93
N SER A 134 4.20 9.99 29.84
CA SER A 134 4.95 10.47 31.02
C SER A 134 4.32 11.69 31.70
N LEU A 135 3.49 12.45 30.98
CA LEU A 135 2.69 13.56 31.50
C LEU A 135 1.37 13.10 32.16
N GLY A 136 1.08 11.79 32.16
CA GLY A 136 -0.13 11.23 32.76
C GLY A 136 -1.41 11.38 31.96
N TYR A 137 -1.31 11.69 30.67
CA TYR A 137 -2.49 11.71 29.77
C TYR A 137 -2.99 10.31 29.44
N GLU A 138 -4.26 10.22 29.10
CA GLU A 138 -4.92 8.96 28.77
C GLU A 138 -4.38 8.34 27.45
N ASP A 139 -4.48 7.02 27.35
CA ASP A 139 -3.94 6.20 26.24
C ASP A 139 -4.40 6.65 24.86
N TYR A 140 -5.60 7.21 24.72
CA TYR A 140 -6.09 7.68 23.42
C TYR A 140 -5.38 8.97 22.95
N ILE A 141 -4.92 9.83 23.88
CA ILE A 141 -4.13 11.02 23.55
C ILE A 141 -2.72 10.60 23.16
N ALA A 142 -2.14 9.62 23.85
CA ALA A 142 -0.85 9.04 23.50
C ALA A 142 -0.89 8.38 22.10
N ALA A 143 -1.99 7.69 21.77
CA ALA A 143 -2.20 7.14 20.44
C ALA A 143 -2.32 8.24 19.35
N ALA A 144 -3.01 9.34 19.66
CA ALA A 144 -3.08 10.49 18.75
C ALA A 144 -1.70 11.15 18.55
N ALA A 145 -0.89 11.26 19.61
CA ALA A 145 0.48 11.76 19.55
C ALA A 145 1.38 10.88 18.69
N ALA A 146 1.24 9.55 18.78
CA ALA A 146 1.95 8.63 17.87
C ALA A 146 1.58 8.88 16.39
N ILE A 147 0.32 9.18 16.11
CA ILE A 147 -0.17 9.48 14.75
C ILE A 147 0.41 10.79 14.21
N VAL A 148 0.69 11.79 15.05
CA VAL A 148 1.40 13.01 14.64
C VAL A 148 2.76 12.67 14.03
N GLY A 149 3.46 11.67 14.55
CA GLY A 149 4.71 11.18 13.96
C GLY A 149 4.56 10.70 12.51
N VAL A 150 3.41 10.09 12.16
CA VAL A 150 3.09 9.71 10.77
C VAL A 150 2.94 10.95 9.89
N THR A 151 2.20 11.95 10.37
CA THR A 151 1.99 13.21 9.65
C THR A 151 3.31 13.95 9.41
N VAL A 152 4.14 14.09 10.44
CA VAL A 152 5.48 14.71 10.32
C VAL A 152 6.36 13.91 9.35
N GLY A 153 6.35 12.58 9.42
CA GLY A 153 7.08 11.72 8.50
C GLY A 153 6.68 11.92 7.04
N SER A 154 5.38 12.05 6.78
CA SER A 154 4.86 12.31 5.43
C SER A 154 5.26 13.70 4.92
N VAL A 155 5.29 14.72 5.78
CA VAL A 155 5.79 16.07 5.43
C VAL A 155 7.28 16.02 5.08
N LEU A 156 8.11 15.39 5.90
CA LEU A 156 9.56 15.26 5.65
C LEU A 156 9.85 14.50 4.35
N ALA A 157 9.13 13.40 4.12
CA ALA A 157 9.22 12.63 2.89
C ALA A 157 8.78 13.45 1.66
N LEU A 158 7.73 14.27 1.78
CA LEU A 158 7.27 15.16 0.73
C LEU A 158 8.31 16.24 0.41
N VAL A 159 8.89 16.87 1.41
CA VAL A 159 9.97 17.86 1.25
C VAL A 159 11.16 17.23 0.52
N TYR A 160 11.59 16.04 0.95
CA TYR A 160 12.67 15.32 0.27
C TYR A 160 12.34 15.06 -1.22
N MET A 161 11.14 14.53 -1.51
CA MET A 161 10.73 14.24 -2.89
C MET A 161 10.60 15.49 -3.74
N LEU A 162 10.17 16.62 -3.17
CA LEU A 162 10.11 17.90 -3.86
C LEU A 162 11.53 18.41 -4.21
N ILE A 163 12.47 18.31 -3.27
CA ILE A 163 13.88 18.69 -3.48
C ILE A 163 14.48 17.82 -4.60
N ASP A 164 14.25 16.50 -4.54
CA ASP A 164 14.72 15.58 -5.58
C ASP A 164 14.14 15.92 -6.95
N TYR A 165 12.83 16.18 -7.02
CA TYR A 165 12.18 16.59 -8.26
C TYR A 165 12.75 17.89 -8.82
N LEU A 166 12.97 18.92 -7.99
CA LEU A 166 13.51 20.21 -8.41
C LEU A 166 14.96 20.10 -8.93
N ARG A 167 15.77 19.23 -8.30
CA ARG A 167 17.16 18.97 -8.71
C ARG A 167 17.27 18.24 -10.04
N HIS A 168 16.34 17.31 -10.30
CA HIS A 168 16.42 16.41 -11.45
C HIS A 168 15.38 16.71 -12.55
N ARG A 169 14.63 17.81 -12.44
CA ARG A 169 13.68 18.18 -13.50
C ARG A 169 14.45 18.48 -14.79
N PRO A 170 13.97 17.98 -15.95
CA PRO A 170 14.59 18.28 -17.24
C PRO A 170 14.62 19.80 -17.47
N ARG A 171 15.78 20.34 -17.82
CA ARG A 171 15.94 21.79 -18.11
C ARG A 171 15.53 22.14 -19.53
N THR A 172 15.65 21.21 -20.46
CA THR A 172 15.28 21.40 -21.86
C THR A 172 13.75 21.29 -22.02
N PRO A 173 13.10 22.29 -22.65
CA PRO A 173 11.70 22.15 -23.03
C PRO A 173 11.61 21.13 -24.17
N GLY A 174 10.83 20.06 -23.97
CA GLY A 174 10.50 19.13 -25.05
C GLY A 174 9.85 19.87 -26.22
N THR A 175 9.82 19.27 -27.40
CA THR A 175 9.19 19.82 -28.63
C THR A 175 7.79 19.24 -28.86
N ASP A 176 7.40 18.22 -28.09
CA ASP A 176 6.13 17.51 -28.22
C ASP A 176 4.91 18.37 -27.85
N THR A 177 3.79 18.10 -28.48
CA THR A 177 2.48 18.67 -28.14
C THR A 177 1.81 17.79 -27.09
N PRO A 178 1.56 18.31 -25.88
CA PRO A 178 0.92 17.52 -24.84
C PRO A 178 -0.59 17.39 -25.07
N ASP A 179 -1.15 16.27 -24.66
CA ASP A 179 -2.58 16.00 -24.74
C ASP A 179 -3.39 16.98 -23.85
N ALA A 180 -4.69 17.15 -24.13
CA ALA A 180 -5.58 17.97 -23.32
C ALA A 180 -5.66 17.43 -21.88
N SER A 181 -5.73 18.34 -20.89
CA SER A 181 -5.77 17.96 -19.46
C SER A 181 -6.93 17.03 -19.10
N GLY A 182 -8.10 17.23 -19.73
CA GLY A 182 -9.27 16.36 -19.53
C GLY A 182 -9.04 14.93 -20.06
N ALA A 183 -8.37 14.77 -21.20
CA ALA A 183 -8.02 13.47 -21.74
C ALA A 183 -7.00 12.74 -20.85
N ILE A 184 -6.02 13.47 -20.32
CA ILE A 184 -5.04 12.95 -19.36
C ILE A 184 -5.75 12.48 -18.08
N LEU A 185 -6.64 13.29 -17.52
CA LEU A 185 -7.38 12.95 -16.30
C LEU A 185 -8.28 11.73 -16.52
N LYS A 186 -9.01 11.70 -17.63
CA LYS A 186 -9.84 10.54 -17.99
C LYS A 186 -9.02 9.26 -18.09
N ARG A 187 -7.87 9.32 -18.75
CA ARG A 187 -6.95 8.18 -18.89
C ARG A 187 -6.35 7.77 -17.55
N LEU A 188 -5.95 8.73 -16.71
CA LEU A 188 -5.46 8.47 -15.34
C LEU A 188 -6.51 7.71 -14.53
N LEU A 189 -7.75 8.20 -14.49
CA LEU A 189 -8.84 7.58 -13.74
C LEU A 189 -9.25 6.22 -14.29
N SER A 190 -9.26 6.04 -15.62
CA SER A 190 -9.57 4.74 -16.24
C SER A 190 -8.56 3.64 -15.90
N ILE A 191 -7.33 3.99 -15.55
CA ILE A 191 -6.31 3.05 -15.08
C ILE A 191 -6.36 2.94 -13.55
N ALA A 192 -6.47 4.07 -12.84
CA ALA A 192 -6.39 4.10 -11.38
C ALA A 192 -7.60 3.42 -10.71
N ILE A 193 -8.83 3.65 -11.18
CA ILE A 193 -10.04 3.12 -10.55
C ILE A 193 -10.03 1.59 -10.50
N PRO A 194 -9.81 0.85 -11.60
CA PRO A 194 -9.77 -0.62 -11.54
C PRO A 194 -8.66 -1.16 -10.62
N ILE A 195 -7.47 -0.50 -10.63
CA ILE A 195 -6.36 -0.91 -9.75
C ILE A 195 -6.74 -0.70 -8.28
N THR A 196 -7.35 0.45 -7.96
CA THR A 196 -7.84 0.73 -6.61
C THR A 196 -8.92 -0.26 -6.19
N LEU A 197 -9.88 -0.57 -7.06
CA LEU A 197 -10.91 -1.57 -6.78
C LEU A 197 -10.29 -2.94 -6.50
N SER A 198 -9.32 -3.38 -7.33
CA SER A 198 -8.61 -4.64 -7.11
C SER A 198 -7.89 -4.68 -5.76
N ALA A 199 -7.18 -3.61 -5.40
CA ALA A 199 -6.50 -3.51 -4.11
C ALA A 199 -7.49 -3.47 -2.93
N SER A 200 -8.62 -2.79 -3.10
CA SER A 200 -9.68 -2.71 -2.08
C SER A 200 -10.36 -4.04 -1.85
N MET A 201 -10.50 -4.88 -2.89
CA MET A 201 -11.07 -6.23 -2.73
C MET A 201 -10.25 -7.08 -1.76
N VAL A 202 -8.92 -7.03 -1.84
CA VAL A 202 -8.05 -7.74 -0.89
C VAL A 202 -8.32 -7.28 0.54
N SER A 203 -8.44 -5.97 0.75
CA SER A 203 -8.70 -5.41 2.07
C SER A 203 -10.10 -5.77 2.59
N ILE A 204 -11.11 -5.80 1.71
CA ILE A 204 -12.48 -6.20 2.04
C ILE A 204 -12.51 -7.70 2.39
N ILE A 205 -11.86 -8.55 1.61
CA ILE A 205 -11.75 -9.99 1.89
C ILE A 205 -11.12 -10.21 3.27
N THR A 206 -10.05 -9.48 3.61
CA THR A 206 -9.42 -9.56 4.93
C THR A 206 -10.37 -9.14 6.06
N LEU A 207 -11.23 -8.14 5.84
CA LEU A 207 -12.25 -7.76 6.84
C LEU A 207 -13.31 -8.84 7.01
N ILE A 208 -13.79 -9.42 5.91
CA ILE A 208 -14.76 -10.51 5.93
C ILE A 208 -14.16 -11.72 6.66
N ASP A 209 -12.94 -12.11 6.32
CA ASP A 209 -12.22 -13.22 6.96
C ASP A 209 -12.07 -12.98 8.47
N THR A 210 -11.62 -11.79 8.87
CA THR A 210 -11.54 -11.41 10.29
C THR A 210 -12.88 -11.56 11.02
N SER A 211 -13.96 -11.11 10.38
CA SER A 211 -15.30 -11.14 10.95
C SER A 211 -15.84 -12.57 11.05
N LEU A 212 -15.61 -13.37 10.00
CA LEU A 212 -16.03 -14.77 9.96
C LEU A 212 -15.28 -15.62 10.98
N VAL A 213 -13.94 -15.49 11.05
CA VAL A 213 -13.14 -16.27 12.01
C VAL A 213 -13.57 -15.95 13.45
N GLN A 214 -13.72 -14.68 13.82
CA GLN A 214 -14.16 -14.31 15.17
C GLN A 214 -15.60 -14.75 15.44
N GLY A 215 -16.49 -14.59 14.46
CA GLY A 215 -17.90 -14.99 14.57
C GLY A 215 -18.06 -16.51 14.73
N GLN A 216 -17.32 -17.31 13.97
CA GLN A 216 -17.37 -18.77 14.07
C GLN A 216 -16.79 -19.28 15.41
N LEU A 217 -15.69 -18.69 15.88
CA LEU A 217 -15.13 -19.05 17.18
C LEU A 217 -16.12 -18.80 18.33
N GLN A 218 -16.88 -17.70 18.29
CA GLN A 218 -17.82 -17.36 19.36
C GLN A 218 -19.15 -18.09 19.21
N ASN A 219 -19.76 -18.07 18.01
CA ASN A 219 -21.14 -18.53 17.82
C ASN A 219 -21.24 -20.01 17.53
N ALA A 220 -20.29 -20.58 16.76
CA ALA A 220 -20.36 -22.01 16.39
C ALA A 220 -19.60 -22.92 17.38
N LEU A 221 -18.45 -22.46 17.88
CA LEU A 221 -17.60 -23.26 18.79
C LEU A 221 -17.76 -22.88 20.25
N GLY A 222 -18.53 -21.82 20.57
CA GLY A 222 -18.86 -21.43 21.93
C GLY A 222 -17.70 -20.93 22.79
N TYR A 223 -16.58 -20.48 22.15
CA TYR A 223 -15.46 -19.91 22.88
C TYR A 223 -15.83 -18.60 23.56
N THR A 224 -15.31 -18.36 24.75
CA THR A 224 -15.46 -17.08 25.43
C THR A 224 -14.77 -15.96 24.63
N LEU A 225 -15.17 -14.70 24.87
CA LEU A 225 -14.55 -13.55 24.23
C LEU A 225 -13.02 -13.47 24.46
N LYS A 226 -12.55 -13.92 25.64
CA LYS A 226 -11.13 -13.94 26.00
C LYS A 226 -10.36 -14.99 25.19
N GLU A 227 -10.90 -16.18 25.07
CA GLU A 227 -10.33 -17.28 24.27
C GLU A 227 -10.33 -16.92 22.79
N THR A 228 -11.43 -16.42 22.26
CA THR A 228 -11.52 -15.94 20.88
C THR A 228 -10.45 -14.90 20.57
N ARG A 229 -10.22 -13.93 21.47
CA ARG A 229 -9.16 -12.92 21.29
C ARG A 229 -7.78 -13.53 21.29
N HIS A 230 -7.53 -14.54 22.10
CA HIS A 230 -6.23 -15.23 22.16
C HIS A 230 -5.99 -16.04 20.88
N LEU A 231 -6.95 -16.84 20.43
CA LEU A 231 -6.89 -17.63 19.21
C LEU A 231 -6.75 -16.75 17.97
N TYR A 232 -7.55 -15.68 17.88
CA TYR A 232 -7.43 -14.70 16.79
C TYR A 232 -6.09 -13.94 16.85
N GLY A 233 -5.55 -13.68 18.03
CA GLY A 233 -4.21 -13.11 18.19
C GLY A 233 -3.11 -14.02 17.64
N THR A 234 -3.21 -15.32 17.87
CA THR A 234 -2.31 -16.35 17.31
C THR A 234 -2.39 -16.36 15.78
N TYR A 235 -3.61 -16.40 15.21
CA TYR A 235 -3.85 -16.33 13.77
C TYR A 235 -3.28 -15.04 13.15
N SER A 236 -3.60 -13.89 13.73
CA SER A 236 -3.13 -12.56 13.27
C SER A 236 -1.61 -12.43 13.30
N SER A 237 -0.95 -13.06 14.29
CA SER A 237 0.51 -13.11 14.37
C SER A 237 1.12 -13.93 13.22
N GLY A 238 0.50 -15.06 12.88
CA GLY A 238 0.86 -15.85 11.69
C GLY A 238 0.68 -15.05 10.39
N MET A 239 -0.43 -14.31 10.26
CA MET A 239 -0.70 -13.43 9.10
C MET A 239 0.34 -12.31 8.94
N ASN A 240 0.88 -11.76 10.03
CA ASN A 240 1.96 -10.77 9.95
C ASN A 240 3.23 -11.37 9.32
N LEU A 241 3.60 -12.59 9.69
CA LEU A 241 4.75 -13.29 9.13
C LEU A 241 4.50 -13.72 7.67
N TYR A 242 3.30 -14.19 7.36
CA TYR A 242 2.87 -14.50 6.00
C TYR A 242 2.98 -13.30 5.04
N ASN A 243 2.78 -12.08 5.53
CA ASN A 243 2.86 -10.87 4.71
C ASN A 243 4.30 -10.44 4.38
N LEU A 244 5.33 -11.02 5.01
CA LEU A 244 6.72 -10.65 4.75
C LEU A 244 7.16 -10.94 3.29
N PRO A 245 6.95 -12.16 2.72
CA PRO A 245 7.26 -12.41 1.32
C PRO A 245 6.53 -11.45 0.36
N SER A 246 5.26 -11.20 0.60
CA SER A 246 4.43 -10.32 -0.22
C SER A 246 4.93 -8.87 -0.21
N SER A 247 5.38 -8.36 0.93
CA SER A 247 5.95 -7.01 1.04
C SER A 247 7.23 -6.86 0.24
N MET A 248 8.10 -7.88 0.24
CA MET A 248 9.32 -7.89 -0.59
C MET A 248 8.98 -7.92 -2.08
N MET A 249 7.98 -8.71 -2.48
CA MET A 249 7.52 -8.77 -3.86
C MET A 249 6.90 -7.46 -4.34
N THR A 250 6.25 -6.70 -3.47
CA THR A 250 5.70 -5.39 -3.82
C THR A 250 6.79 -4.43 -4.33
N ALA A 251 7.99 -4.46 -3.75
CA ALA A 251 9.11 -3.66 -4.23
C ALA A 251 9.52 -4.02 -5.67
N LEU A 252 9.46 -5.31 -6.03
CA LEU A 252 9.72 -5.78 -7.39
C LEU A 252 8.63 -5.30 -8.35
N THR A 253 7.36 -5.39 -7.99
CA THR A 253 6.22 -4.99 -8.84
C THR A 253 6.26 -3.51 -9.20
N ILE A 254 6.71 -2.64 -8.30
CA ILE A 254 6.88 -1.20 -8.54
C ILE A 254 7.80 -0.92 -9.73
N SER A 255 8.85 -1.74 -9.94
CA SER A 255 9.79 -1.57 -11.04
C SER A 255 9.32 -2.22 -12.35
N VAL A 256 8.54 -3.29 -12.28
CA VAL A 256 8.06 -4.05 -13.44
C VAL A 256 7.05 -3.23 -14.25
N ILE A 257 6.12 -2.56 -13.59
CA ILE A 257 5.05 -1.79 -14.27
C ILE A 257 5.62 -0.75 -15.25
N PRO A 258 6.51 0.18 -14.84
CA PRO A 258 7.05 1.17 -15.77
C PRO A 258 7.93 0.54 -16.84
N THR A 259 8.72 -0.50 -16.50
CA THR A 259 9.63 -1.15 -17.44
C THR A 259 8.89 -1.88 -18.56
N VAL A 260 7.87 -2.68 -18.24
CA VAL A 260 7.04 -3.37 -19.23
C VAL A 260 6.24 -2.37 -20.06
N SER A 261 5.65 -1.34 -19.42
CA SER A 261 4.89 -0.29 -20.12
C SER A 261 5.75 0.47 -21.12
N ALA A 262 7.00 0.76 -20.77
CA ALA A 262 7.97 1.41 -21.66
C ALA A 262 8.32 0.54 -22.89
N SER A 263 8.57 -0.76 -22.66
CA SER A 263 8.86 -1.71 -23.76
C SER A 263 7.69 -1.87 -24.71
N LEU A 264 6.47 -1.93 -24.16
CA LEU A 264 5.23 -1.97 -24.96
C LEU A 264 5.04 -0.69 -25.80
N ALA A 265 5.35 0.48 -25.23
CA ALA A 265 5.26 1.75 -25.93
C ALA A 265 6.23 1.84 -27.12
N ARG A 266 7.36 1.12 -27.06
CA ARG A 266 8.33 0.98 -28.19
C ARG A 266 7.98 -0.14 -29.18
N ASN A 267 6.92 -0.91 -28.93
CA ASN A 267 6.60 -2.14 -29.68
C ASN A 267 7.72 -3.20 -29.67
N ASP A 268 8.60 -3.16 -28.67
CA ASP A 268 9.71 -4.11 -28.52
C ASP A 268 9.23 -5.39 -27.79
N ARG A 269 8.68 -6.31 -28.56
CA ARG A 269 8.14 -7.59 -28.05
C ARG A 269 9.24 -8.47 -27.42
N VAL A 270 10.45 -8.43 -27.98
CA VAL A 270 11.57 -9.26 -27.48
C VAL A 270 12.00 -8.79 -26.10
N HIS A 271 12.20 -7.49 -25.94
CA HIS A 271 12.55 -6.91 -24.64
C HIS A 271 11.42 -7.10 -23.62
N THR A 272 10.17 -6.88 -24.02
CA THR A 272 8.98 -7.11 -23.17
C THR A 272 8.94 -8.55 -22.64
N SER A 273 9.09 -9.55 -23.50
CA SER A 273 9.11 -10.97 -23.12
C SER A 273 10.27 -11.28 -22.18
N ARG A 274 11.45 -10.72 -22.44
CA ARG A 274 12.63 -10.90 -21.57
C ARG A 274 12.40 -10.33 -20.17
N VAL A 275 11.86 -9.12 -20.06
CA VAL A 275 11.54 -8.48 -18.75
C VAL A 275 10.51 -9.32 -18.00
N ILE A 276 9.44 -9.77 -18.66
CA ILE A 276 8.40 -10.60 -18.03
C ILE A 276 8.99 -11.91 -17.51
N ASN A 277 9.72 -12.65 -18.35
CA ASN A 277 10.31 -13.93 -17.99
C ASN A 277 11.33 -13.76 -16.85
N SER A 278 12.15 -12.71 -16.89
CA SER A 278 13.09 -12.40 -15.82
C SER A 278 12.37 -12.09 -14.51
N SER A 279 11.30 -11.30 -14.56
CA SER A 279 10.51 -10.94 -13.38
C SER A 279 9.84 -12.17 -12.74
N LEU A 280 9.24 -13.04 -13.55
CA LEU A 280 8.64 -14.30 -13.08
C LEU A 280 9.70 -15.23 -12.47
N ARG A 281 10.88 -15.33 -13.11
CA ARG A 281 12.00 -16.14 -12.62
C ARG A 281 12.52 -15.62 -11.27
N VAL A 282 12.74 -14.33 -11.15
CA VAL A 282 13.18 -13.70 -9.88
C VAL A 282 12.14 -13.90 -8.80
N THR A 283 10.85 -13.70 -9.13
CA THR A 283 9.75 -13.96 -8.19
C THR A 283 9.75 -15.40 -7.71
N GLY A 284 9.89 -16.38 -8.60
CA GLY A 284 9.98 -17.79 -8.22
C GLY A 284 11.18 -18.08 -7.31
N LEU A 285 12.37 -17.58 -7.70
CA LEU A 285 13.60 -17.75 -6.91
C LEU A 285 13.52 -17.16 -5.50
N MET A 286 12.68 -16.14 -5.28
CA MET A 286 12.48 -15.56 -3.95
C MET A 286 11.27 -16.20 -3.24
N ALA A 287 10.13 -16.35 -3.91
CA ALA A 287 8.89 -16.81 -3.31
C ALA A 287 8.98 -18.26 -2.80
N PHE A 288 9.58 -19.17 -3.60
CA PHE A 288 9.66 -20.56 -3.20
C PHE A 288 10.53 -20.79 -1.95
N PRO A 289 11.78 -20.29 -1.85
CA PRO A 289 12.56 -20.47 -0.63
C PRO A 289 11.93 -19.79 0.59
N MET A 290 11.32 -18.60 0.42
CA MET A 290 10.68 -17.89 1.53
C MET A 290 9.44 -18.64 2.02
N GLY A 291 8.58 -19.10 1.12
CA GLY A 291 7.38 -19.84 1.50
C GLY A 291 7.69 -21.22 2.08
N LEU A 292 8.63 -21.97 1.50
CA LEU A 292 9.10 -23.24 2.05
C LEU A 292 9.82 -23.04 3.39
N GLY A 293 10.57 -21.95 3.56
CA GLY A 293 11.17 -21.58 4.83
C GLY A 293 10.14 -21.31 5.92
N LEU A 294 9.08 -20.56 5.59
CA LEU A 294 7.95 -20.35 6.51
C LEU A 294 7.21 -21.64 6.83
N TRP A 295 7.06 -22.56 5.88
CA TRP A 295 6.46 -23.86 6.09
C TRP A 295 7.31 -24.74 7.00
N ALA A 296 8.61 -24.89 6.69
CA ALA A 296 9.47 -25.81 7.39
C ALA A 296 9.88 -25.34 8.81
N LEU A 297 9.99 -24.00 8.98
CA LEU A 297 10.41 -23.37 10.24
C LEU A 297 9.25 -22.66 10.95
N ALA A 298 8.01 -23.01 10.65
CA ALA A 298 6.81 -22.30 11.12
C ALA A 298 6.77 -22.21 12.65
N GLU A 299 6.88 -23.33 13.35
CA GLU A 299 6.82 -23.39 14.81
C GLU A 299 8.01 -22.66 15.48
N PRO A 300 9.29 -22.91 15.11
CA PRO A 300 10.44 -22.14 15.61
C PRO A 300 10.30 -20.63 15.42
N ILE A 301 9.80 -20.19 14.26
CA ILE A 301 9.61 -18.77 13.95
C ILE A 301 8.52 -18.18 14.86
N MET A 302 7.38 -18.87 15.02
CA MET A 302 6.32 -18.42 15.91
C MET A 302 6.81 -18.31 17.35
N LYS A 303 7.53 -19.31 17.85
CA LYS A 303 8.09 -19.33 19.20
C LYS A 303 9.09 -18.19 19.44
N LEU A 304 9.91 -17.87 18.42
CA LEU A 304 10.89 -16.79 18.50
C LEU A 304 10.24 -15.40 18.45
N CYS A 305 9.32 -15.18 17.50
CA CYS A 305 8.75 -13.86 17.24
C CYS A 305 7.58 -13.53 18.18
N TYR A 306 6.80 -14.54 18.58
CA TYR A 306 5.58 -14.37 19.34
C TYR A 306 5.48 -15.34 20.53
N PRO A 307 6.40 -15.28 21.49
CA PRO A 307 6.49 -16.26 22.62
C PRO A 307 5.28 -16.25 23.57
N ARG A 308 4.38 -15.24 23.46
CA ARG A 308 3.17 -15.14 24.27
C ARG A 308 1.96 -15.86 23.70
N TYR A 309 2.04 -16.32 22.46
CA TYR A 309 0.97 -17.07 21.79
C TYR A 309 1.31 -18.54 21.70
N ASP A 310 0.31 -19.36 21.45
CA ASP A 310 0.50 -20.80 21.24
C ASP A 310 1.35 -21.04 20.00
N SER A 311 2.56 -21.55 20.19
CA SER A 311 3.53 -21.78 19.12
C SER A 311 3.20 -23.01 18.27
N GLU A 312 2.52 -24.02 18.82
CA GLU A 312 2.10 -25.23 18.09
C GLU A 312 0.96 -24.91 17.15
N LEU A 313 -0.12 -24.29 17.68
CA LEU A 313 -1.25 -23.83 16.85
C LEU A 313 -0.80 -22.78 15.84
N GLY A 314 -0.04 -21.78 16.28
CA GLY A 314 0.46 -20.73 15.40
C GLY A 314 1.42 -21.25 14.34
N GLY A 315 2.23 -22.25 14.67
CA GLY A 315 3.13 -22.94 13.76
C GLY A 315 2.37 -23.71 12.67
N SER A 316 1.36 -24.48 13.04
CA SER A 316 0.54 -25.21 12.07
C SER A 316 -0.19 -24.26 11.10
N LEU A 317 -0.74 -23.15 11.60
CA LEU A 317 -1.37 -22.12 10.77
C LEU A 317 -0.34 -21.44 9.85
N LEU A 318 0.81 -21.06 10.37
CA LEU A 318 1.88 -20.42 9.59
C LEU A 318 2.45 -21.35 8.52
N ALA A 319 2.51 -22.66 8.75
CA ALA A 319 2.95 -23.63 7.77
C ALA A 319 2.04 -23.62 6.52
N VAL A 320 0.73 -23.65 6.71
CA VAL A 320 -0.23 -23.55 5.60
C VAL A 320 -0.12 -22.20 4.89
N LEU A 321 -0.07 -21.12 5.67
CA LEU A 321 0.08 -19.76 5.13
C LEU A 321 1.42 -19.58 4.37
N GLY A 322 2.49 -20.25 4.78
CA GLY A 322 3.77 -20.24 4.10
C GLY A 322 3.67 -20.75 2.65
N ILE A 323 2.95 -21.85 2.45
CA ILE A 323 2.67 -22.37 1.10
C ILE A 323 1.81 -21.39 0.30
N ALA A 324 0.76 -20.84 0.93
CA ALA A 324 -0.11 -19.85 0.28
C ALA A 324 0.66 -18.59 -0.15
N SER A 325 1.67 -18.16 0.61
CA SER A 325 2.48 -16.96 0.31
C SER A 325 3.22 -17.06 -1.03
N MET A 326 3.60 -18.26 -1.48
CA MET A 326 4.24 -18.47 -2.79
C MET A 326 3.29 -18.07 -3.92
N PHE A 327 2.04 -18.52 -3.85
CA PHE A 327 1.02 -18.21 -4.85
C PHE A 327 0.64 -16.72 -4.83
N VAL A 328 0.60 -16.10 -3.65
CA VAL A 328 0.34 -14.65 -3.55
C VAL A 328 1.47 -13.85 -4.18
N CYS A 329 2.73 -14.23 -4.00
CA CYS A 329 3.86 -13.58 -4.66
C CYS A 329 3.76 -13.69 -6.20
N LEU A 330 3.39 -14.85 -6.74
CA LEU A 330 3.16 -15.06 -8.18
C LEU A 330 1.96 -14.25 -8.68
N MET A 331 0.90 -14.15 -7.89
CA MET A 331 -0.27 -13.33 -8.19
C MET A 331 0.09 -11.85 -8.26
N LEU A 332 0.88 -11.32 -7.33
CA LEU A 332 1.29 -9.91 -7.30
C LEU A 332 2.06 -9.53 -8.58
N ILE A 333 3.03 -10.35 -9.01
CA ILE A 333 3.79 -10.08 -10.23
C ILE A 333 2.92 -10.21 -11.48
N SER A 334 2.04 -11.21 -11.55
CA SER A 334 1.11 -11.41 -12.66
C SER A 334 0.14 -10.24 -12.81
N ASN A 335 -0.39 -9.74 -11.70
CA ASN A 335 -1.24 -8.54 -11.68
C ASN A 335 -0.48 -7.30 -12.20
N SER A 336 0.79 -7.13 -11.83
CA SER A 336 1.61 -6.01 -12.31
C SER A 336 1.87 -6.08 -13.82
N ILE A 337 2.09 -7.28 -14.35
CA ILE A 337 2.22 -7.52 -15.78
C ILE A 337 0.91 -7.17 -16.50
N LEU A 338 -0.24 -7.65 -16.03
CA LEU A 338 -1.55 -7.35 -16.60
C LEU A 338 -1.87 -5.85 -16.57
N GLN A 339 -1.54 -5.16 -15.47
CA GLN A 339 -1.69 -3.70 -15.35
C GLN A 339 -0.81 -2.97 -16.37
N SER A 340 0.40 -3.46 -16.64
CA SER A 340 1.30 -2.89 -17.66
C SER A 340 0.70 -2.99 -19.06
N TYR A 341 0.05 -4.12 -19.39
CA TYR A 341 -0.68 -4.30 -20.64
C TYR A 341 -2.00 -3.51 -20.73
N GLY A 342 -2.39 -2.81 -19.68
CA GLY A 342 -3.67 -2.10 -19.62
C GLY A 342 -4.89 -2.99 -19.35
N ARG A 343 -4.68 -4.29 -19.09
CA ARG A 343 -5.74 -5.24 -18.72
C ARG A 343 -6.05 -5.17 -17.23
N VAL A 344 -6.30 -3.96 -16.73
CA VAL A 344 -6.48 -3.67 -15.29
C VAL A 344 -7.76 -4.27 -14.70
N HIS A 345 -8.72 -4.66 -15.54
CA HIS A 345 -9.98 -5.28 -15.09
C HIS A 345 -9.82 -6.76 -14.73
N VAL A 346 -8.86 -7.48 -15.33
CA VAL A 346 -8.65 -8.90 -15.09
C VAL A 346 -8.35 -9.20 -13.61
N PRO A 347 -7.42 -8.50 -12.94
CA PRO A 347 -7.21 -8.67 -11.50
C PRO A 347 -8.47 -8.47 -10.65
N VAL A 348 -9.35 -7.53 -11.03
CA VAL A 348 -10.62 -7.29 -10.31
C VAL A 348 -11.51 -8.53 -10.36
N PHE A 349 -11.72 -9.10 -11.55
CA PHE A 349 -12.56 -10.29 -11.72
C PHE A 349 -11.97 -11.53 -11.04
N THR A 350 -10.66 -11.75 -11.16
CA THR A 350 -10.01 -12.89 -10.49
C THR A 350 -10.07 -12.78 -8.97
N MET A 351 -9.94 -11.57 -8.42
CA MET A 351 -10.09 -11.31 -6.98
C MET A 351 -11.53 -11.51 -6.51
N LEU A 352 -12.53 -11.09 -7.30
CA LEU A 352 -13.94 -11.35 -6.96
C LEU A 352 -14.24 -12.85 -6.92
N ILE A 353 -13.77 -13.61 -7.91
CA ILE A 353 -13.96 -15.07 -7.93
C ILE A 353 -13.30 -15.71 -6.71
N GLY A 354 -12.04 -15.35 -6.41
CA GLY A 354 -11.32 -15.88 -5.25
C GLY A 354 -11.89 -15.45 -3.90
N GLY A 355 -12.64 -14.34 -3.85
CA GLY A 355 -13.29 -13.89 -2.62
C GLY A 355 -14.67 -14.54 -2.36
N VAL A 356 -15.25 -15.19 -3.37
CA VAL A 356 -16.52 -15.93 -3.24
C VAL A 356 -16.28 -17.41 -2.86
N VAL A 357 -15.13 -17.98 -3.25
CA VAL A 357 -14.70 -19.33 -2.89
C VAL A 357 -14.13 -19.38 -1.48
#